data_6f8f65097e10c469b510a2256eac0ac2
#
_entry.id   6f8f65097e10c469b510a2256eac0ac2
#
_cell.length_a   1.000
_cell.length_b   1.000
_cell.length_c   1.000
_cell.angle_alpha   90.00
_cell.angle_beta   90.00
_cell.angle_gamma   90.00
#
_symmetry.space_group_name_H-M   'P 1'
#
loop_
_entity.id
_entity.type
_entity.pdbx_description
1 polymer ?
#
loop_
_entity_poly.entity_id
_entity_poly.type
_entity_poly.pdbx_seq_one_letter_code
_entity_poly.pdbx_strand_id
1 'polypeptide(L)'
;LAASCTGIISPKTRLSVGDELGAGDAIVFLASSGIHANGLSLARKLAERLPQGYLTDIGNGQSYGEALLAPTTLYSPVTEAMAKEGIIPHYCANVTGHGWRKLLRHPKQLTYRITTVPPKTPVLAFMQQECGLDDHEAYGTLNMGAGFALYVAPEQAERVVAISKSL
;
A
#
# COMPACT_ATOMS: atom_id res chain seq x y z
N LEU A 1 -2.89 -11.99 -19.02
CA LEU A 1 -3.60 -12.79 -18.00
C LEU A 1 -4.72 -11.95 -17.41
N ALA A 2 -5.89 -12.56 -17.20
CA ALA A 2 -7.02 -12.01 -16.47
C ALA A 2 -7.50 -13.05 -15.47
N ALA A 3 -7.94 -12.59 -14.30
CA ALA A 3 -8.47 -13.46 -13.26
C ALA A 3 -9.68 -12.81 -12.57
N SER A 4 -10.59 -13.63 -12.07
CA SER A 4 -11.67 -13.22 -11.19
C SER A 4 -11.67 -14.09 -9.94
N CYS A 5 -12.12 -13.52 -8.82
CA CYS A 5 -12.25 -14.23 -7.57
C CYS A 5 -13.61 -13.92 -6.96
N THR A 6 -14.30 -14.96 -6.49
CA THR A 6 -15.57 -14.84 -5.77
C THR A 6 -15.42 -15.46 -4.39
N GLY A 7 -15.90 -14.79 -3.36
CA GLY A 7 -15.81 -15.26 -1.98
C GLY A 7 -17.08 -14.94 -1.19
N ILE A 8 -17.15 -15.52 0.00
CA ILE A 8 -18.25 -15.29 0.96
C ILE A 8 -17.64 -14.64 2.21
N ILE A 9 -18.25 -13.53 2.64
CA ILE A 9 -17.90 -12.89 3.93
C ILE A 9 -18.82 -13.45 5.01
N SER A 10 -18.25 -14.17 5.96
CA SER A 10 -18.99 -14.77 7.07
C SER A 10 -18.17 -14.66 8.37
N PRO A 11 -18.80 -14.22 9.47
CA PRO A 11 -20.14 -13.63 9.55
C PRO A 11 -20.22 -12.26 8.85
N LYS A 12 -21.43 -11.79 8.56
CA LYS A 12 -21.65 -10.48 7.90
C LYS A 12 -21.01 -9.31 8.66
N THR A 13 -20.85 -9.42 9.96
CA THR A 13 -20.18 -8.41 10.81
C THR A 13 -18.71 -8.18 10.46
N ARG A 14 -18.09 -9.07 9.66
CA ARG A 14 -16.73 -8.89 9.12
C ARG A 14 -16.68 -8.00 7.87
N LEU A 15 -17.84 -7.58 7.36
CA LEU A 15 -17.90 -6.71 6.19
C LEU A 15 -17.46 -5.29 6.56
N SER A 16 -16.35 -4.84 5.94
CA SER A 16 -15.74 -3.54 6.18
C SER A 16 -15.85 -2.68 4.92
N VAL A 17 -16.97 -1.97 4.78
CA VAL A 17 -17.26 -1.10 3.62
C VAL A 17 -17.19 0.39 3.93
N GLY A 18 -16.86 0.75 5.16
CA GLY A 18 -16.67 2.13 5.58
C GLY A 18 -17.88 2.76 6.29
N ASP A 19 -18.92 2.00 6.59
CA ASP A 19 -20.09 2.53 7.32
C ASP A 19 -19.68 3.09 8.68
N GLU A 20 -18.73 2.42 9.35
CA GLU A 20 -18.20 2.81 10.66
C GLU A 20 -17.04 3.83 10.59
N LEU A 21 -16.50 4.12 9.38
CA LEU A 21 -15.40 5.08 9.24
C LEU A 21 -15.80 6.46 9.77
N GLY A 22 -15.00 7.02 10.66
CA GLY A 22 -15.31 8.28 11.33
C GLY A 22 -14.09 9.15 11.63
N ALA A 23 -14.37 10.38 12.08
CA ALA A 23 -13.34 11.25 12.60
C ALA A 23 -12.79 10.66 13.90
N GLY A 24 -11.47 10.64 14.05
CA GLY A 24 -10.78 10.03 15.18
C GLY A 24 -10.20 8.65 14.88
N ASP A 25 -10.62 7.98 13.80
CA ASP A 25 -10.04 6.71 13.41
C ASP A 25 -8.53 6.82 13.17
N ALA A 26 -7.81 5.82 13.62
CA ALA A 26 -6.39 5.67 13.34
C ALA A 26 -6.18 4.99 11.98
N ILE A 27 -5.17 5.46 11.24
CA ILE A 27 -4.74 4.85 9.98
C ILE A 27 -3.47 4.05 10.23
N VAL A 28 -3.55 2.72 10.12
CA VAL A 28 -2.39 1.84 10.21
C VAL A 28 -1.97 1.45 8.80
N PHE A 29 -0.74 1.82 8.42
CA PHE A 29 -0.16 1.41 7.15
C PHE A 29 0.56 0.07 7.27
N LEU A 30 0.33 -0.80 6.28
CA LEU A 30 1.11 -2.01 6.06
C LEU A 30 2.12 -1.74 4.95
N ALA A 31 3.37 -2.12 5.19
CA ALA A 31 4.46 -1.87 4.26
C ALA A 31 4.25 -2.56 2.91
N SER A 32 4.72 -1.94 1.84
CA SER A 32 4.85 -2.58 0.54
C SER A 32 6.22 -3.22 0.37
N SER A 33 6.30 -4.32 -0.37
CA SER A 33 7.56 -4.99 -0.75
C SER A 33 8.25 -4.33 -1.95
N GLY A 34 7.59 -3.40 -2.62
CA GLY A 34 8.08 -2.75 -3.82
C GLY A 34 6.96 -2.05 -4.58
N ILE A 35 7.06 -2.07 -5.90
CA ILE A 35 6.11 -1.39 -6.78
C ILE A 35 4.71 -2.01 -6.73
N HIS A 36 4.60 -3.30 -6.37
CA HIS A 36 3.39 -4.10 -6.47
C HIS A 36 2.81 -4.09 -7.89
N ALA A 37 1.49 -4.03 -8.04
CA ALA A 37 0.83 -4.03 -9.33
C ALA A 37 0.49 -2.62 -9.84
N ASN A 38 1.23 -1.57 -9.39
CA ASN A 38 0.98 -0.20 -9.85
C ASN A 38 2.25 0.48 -10.36
N GLY A 39 2.10 1.51 -11.19
CA GLY A 39 3.24 2.24 -11.75
C GLY A 39 4.03 1.49 -12.82
N LEU A 40 3.60 0.30 -13.27
CA LEU A 40 4.33 -0.53 -14.24
C LEU A 40 4.53 0.14 -15.59
N SER A 41 3.59 0.96 -16.05
CA SER A 41 3.76 1.73 -17.30
C SER A 41 4.87 2.77 -17.18
N LEU A 42 4.96 3.44 -16.01
CA LEU A 42 6.06 4.36 -15.72
C LEU A 42 7.38 3.62 -15.60
N ALA A 43 7.39 2.47 -14.91
CA ALA A 43 8.57 1.64 -14.76
C ALA A 43 9.16 1.17 -16.11
N ARG A 44 8.30 0.76 -17.05
CA ARG A 44 8.74 0.35 -18.41
C ARG A 44 9.34 1.52 -19.18
N LYS A 45 8.66 2.68 -19.17
CA LYS A 45 9.18 3.89 -19.82
C LYS A 45 10.51 4.35 -19.22
N LEU A 46 10.69 4.18 -17.91
CA LEU A 46 11.95 4.48 -17.27
C LEU A 46 13.05 3.53 -17.77
N ALA A 47 12.78 2.21 -17.81
CA ALA A 47 13.74 1.24 -18.33
C ALA A 47 14.22 1.55 -19.76
N GLU A 48 13.34 2.07 -20.63
CA GLU A 48 13.69 2.48 -22.00
C GLU A 48 14.67 3.68 -22.03
N ARG A 49 14.73 4.47 -20.97
CA ARG A 49 15.57 5.67 -20.83
C ARG A 49 16.89 5.41 -20.11
N LEU A 50 16.95 4.35 -19.31
CA LEU A 50 18.14 3.99 -18.55
C LEU A 50 19.21 3.38 -19.44
N PRO A 51 20.52 3.73 -19.27
CA PRO A 51 21.59 3.23 -20.13
C PRO A 51 21.70 1.71 -20.23
N GLN A 52 21.38 0.99 -19.13
CA GLN A 52 21.39 -0.47 -19.08
C GLN A 52 19.97 -1.06 -18.97
N GLY A 53 18.94 -0.25 -19.17
CA GLY A 53 17.55 -0.68 -19.09
C GLY A 53 17.23 -1.34 -17.74
N TYR A 54 16.66 -2.54 -17.77
CA TYR A 54 16.33 -3.31 -16.58
C TYR A 54 17.55 -3.83 -15.81
N LEU A 55 18.75 -3.82 -16.40
CA LEU A 55 19.99 -4.24 -15.76
C LEU A 55 20.66 -3.12 -14.95
N THR A 56 20.12 -1.91 -14.98
CA THR A 56 20.63 -0.77 -14.21
C THR A 56 20.58 -1.08 -12.70
N ASP A 57 21.71 -0.92 -12.00
CA ASP A 57 21.76 -1.02 -10.54
C ASP A 57 20.95 0.14 -9.91
N ILE A 58 20.08 -0.18 -8.95
CA ILE A 58 19.31 0.82 -8.22
C ILE A 58 20.04 1.41 -7.00
N GLY A 59 21.34 1.16 -6.90
CA GLY A 59 22.22 1.72 -5.85
C GLY A 59 22.40 0.82 -4.61
N ASN A 60 21.95 -0.43 -4.66
CA ASN A 60 22.07 -1.41 -3.58
C ASN A 60 22.59 -2.78 -4.03
N GLY A 61 23.15 -2.88 -5.23
CA GLY A 61 23.62 -4.12 -5.85
C GLY A 61 22.51 -4.97 -6.46
N GLN A 62 21.28 -4.48 -6.50
CA GLN A 62 20.14 -5.13 -7.15
C GLN A 62 19.82 -4.42 -8.48
N SER A 63 19.54 -5.19 -9.52
CA SER A 63 19.12 -4.61 -10.79
C SER A 63 17.69 -4.06 -10.72
N TYR A 64 17.41 -3.06 -11.53
CA TYR A 64 16.07 -2.46 -11.62
C TYR A 64 15.00 -3.51 -11.95
N GLY A 65 15.31 -4.42 -12.89
CA GLY A 65 14.39 -5.50 -13.27
C GLY A 65 14.08 -6.45 -12.12
N GLU A 66 15.07 -6.88 -11.37
CA GLU A 66 14.86 -7.73 -10.18
C GLU A 66 14.02 -7.03 -9.11
N ALA A 67 14.29 -5.75 -8.86
CA ALA A 67 13.54 -4.96 -7.90
C ALA A 67 12.06 -4.78 -8.30
N LEU A 68 11.77 -4.68 -9.60
CA LEU A 68 10.41 -4.63 -10.13
C LEU A 68 9.65 -5.96 -10.01
N LEU A 69 10.37 -7.08 -9.93
CA LEU A 69 9.79 -8.42 -9.79
C LEU A 69 9.54 -8.83 -8.33
N ALA A 70 9.82 -7.95 -7.36
CA ALA A 70 9.53 -8.24 -5.96
C ALA A 70 8.06 -8.68 -5.79
N PRO A 71 7.80 -9.85 -5.14
CA PRO A 71 6.45 -10.34 -4.95
C PRO A 71 5.59 -9.34 -4.19
N THR A 72 4.35 -9.16 -4.64
CA THR A 72 3.38 -8.32 -3.92
C THR A 72 3.05 -8.92 -2.55
N THR A 73 3.15 -8.12 -1.49
CA THR A 73 2.75 -8.54 -0.15
C THR A 73 1.25 -8.85 -0.12
N LEU A 74 0.91 -10.01 0.43
CA LEU A 74 -0.47 -10.40 0.68
C LEU A 74 -0.90 -9.93 2.07
N TYR A 75 -1.95 -9.11 2.14
CA TYR A 75 -2.43 -8.50 3.39
C TYR A 75 -3.58 -9.27 4.06
N SER A 76 -4.13 -10.27 3.38
CA SER A 76 -5.21 -11.11 3.92
C SER A 76 -4.85 -11.82 5.24
N PRO A 77 -3.61 -12.31 5.47
CA PRO A 77 -3.26 -12.88 6.77
C PRO A 77 -3.43 -11.91 7.93
N VAL A 78 -3.11 -10.62 7.72
CA VAL A 78 -3.28 -9.58 8.76
C VAL A 78 -4.75 -9.38 9.09
N THR A 79 -5.60 -9.18 8.08
CA THR A 79 -7.04 -8.98 8.30
C THR A 79 -7.71 -10.22 8.92
N GLU A 80 -7.25 -11.43 8.58
CA GLU A 80 -7.72 -12.66 9.21
C GLU A 80 -7.28 -12.76 10.67
N ALA A 81 -6.03 -12.41 10.99
CA ALA A 81 -5.54 -12.41 12.37
C ALA A 81 -6.29 -11.37 13.22
N MET A 82 -6.50 -10.16 12.68
CA MET A 82 -7.33 -9.13 13.33
C MET A 82 -8.74 -9.66 13.63
N ALA A 83 -9.40 -10.27 12.66
CA ALA A 83 -10.75 -10.79 12.82
C ALA A 83 -10.84 -11.90 13.88
N LYS A 84 -9.81 -12.75 14.04
CA LYS A 84 -9.73 -13.75 15.12
C LYS A 84 -9.66 -13.12 16.49
N GLU A 85 -9.13 -11.90 16.61
CA GLU A 85 -9.08 -11.12 17.84
C GLU A 85 -10.29 -10.18 18.00
N GLY A 86 -11.29 -10.29 17.14
CA GLY A 86 -12.48 -9.45 17.18
C GLY A 86 -12.27 -8.02 16.69
N ILE A 87 -11.14 -7.75 16.03
CA ILE A 87 -10.83 -6.43 15.46
C ILE A 87 -11.27 -6.42 13.99
N ILE A 88 -12.29 -5.62 13.69
CA ILE A 88 -12.79 -5.41 12.34
C ILE A 88 -12.45 -3.98 11.93
N PRO A 89 -11.69 -3.76 10.86
CA PRO A 89 -11.40 -2.41 10.41
C PRO A 89 -12.66 -1.71 9.92
N HIS A 90 -12.80 -0.44 10.24
CA HIS A 90 -13.92 0.38 9.76
C HIS A 90 -13.87 0.55 8.25
N TYR A 91 -12.66 0.66 7.69
CA TYR A 91 -12.41 0.73 6.26
C TYR A 91 -11.02 0.19 5.91
N CYS A 92 -10.86 -0.25 4.68
CA CYS A 92 -9.56 -0.69 4.15
C CYS A 92 -9.32 -0.05 2.78
N ALA A 93 -8.07 0.33 2.52
CA ALA A 93 -7.66 0.82 1.23
C ALA A 93 -6.40 0.10 0.73
N ASN A 94 -6.49 -0.53 -0.44
CA ASN A 94 -5.32 -1.05 -1.13
C ASN A 94 -4.65 0.10 -1.90
N VAL A 95 -3.41 0.43 -1.54
CA VAL A 95 -2.65 1.52 -2.14
C VAL A 95 -2.06 1.05 -3.47
N THR A 96 -2.79 1.28 -4.53
CA THR A 96 -2.46 0.88 -5.91
C THR A 96 -2.38 2.09 -6.83
N GLY A 97 -2.69 1.96 -8.12
CA GLY A 97 -2.74 3.10 -9.05
C GLY A 97 -3.48 4.31 -8.47
N HIS A 98 -2.99 5.52 -8.69
CA HIS A 98 -3.28 6.78 -8.01
C HIS A 98 -2.67 6.91 -6.60
N GLY A 99 -1.78 6.01 -6.20
CA GLY A 99 -1.01 6.11 -4.98
C GLY A 99 -1.85 6.37 -3.73
N TRP A 100 -1.41 7.29 -2.89
CA TRP A 100 -2.07 7.64 -1.62
C TRP A 100 -3.41 8.37 -1.77
N ARG A 101 -3.77 8.83 -2.97
CA ARG A 101 -5.13 9.33 -3.25
C ARG A 101 -6.20 8.25 -3.02
N LYS A 102 -5.80 6.96 -2.99
CA LYS A 102 -6.67 5.85 -2.62
C LYS A 102 -7.21 5.94 -1.20
N LEU A 103 -6.47 6.57 -0.29
CA LEU A 103 -6.89 6.78 1.10
C LEU A 103 -8.16 7.62 1.19
N LEU A 104 -8.40 8.49 0.21
CA LEU A 104 -9.48 9.47 0.18
C LEU A 104 -10.71 8.96 -0.60
N ARG A 105 -10.78 7.66 -0.92
CA ARG A 105 -11.85 7.14 -1.81
C ARG A 105 -13.21 7.01 -1.16
N HIS A 106 -13.25 6.92 0.17
CA HIS A 106 -14.52 6.85 0.88
C HIS A 106 -15.27 8.19 0.74
N PRO A 107 -16.61 8.18 0.48
CA PRO A 107 -17.38 9.41 0.19
C PRO A 107 -17.58 10.33 1.40
N LYS A 108 -17.34 9.85 2.63
CA LYS A 108 -17.43 10.71 3.83
C LYS A 108 -16.39 11.84 3.75
N GLN A 109 -16.81 13.06 4.05
CA GLN A 109 -15.96 14.26 4.08
C GLN A 109 -15.11 14.25 5.35
N LEU A 110 -13.91 13.69 5.25
CA LEU A 110 -12.95 13.56 6.36
C LEU A 110 -11.61 14.17 5.96
N THR A 111 -10.89 14.69 6.96
CA THR A 111 -9.49 15.09 6.79
C THR A 111 -8.59 13.94 7.21
N TYR A 112 -7.73 13.50 6.31
CA TYR A 112 -6.77 12.41 6.55
C TYR A 112 -5.41 13.01 6.91
N ARG A 113 -4.97 12.82 8.16
CA ARG A 113 -3.69 13.33 8.65
C ARG A 113 -2.70 12.18 8.78
N ILE A 114 -1.65 12.20 7.97
CA ILE A 114 -0.56 11.24 8.03
C ILE A 114 0.57 11.85 8.85
N THR A 115 0.81 11.32 10.04
CA THR A 115 1.84 11.80 10.97
C THR A 115 3.15 11.04 10.85
N THR A 116 3.09 9.78 10.42
CA THR A 116 4.25 8.93 10.21
C THR A 116 4.22 8.37 8.81
N VAL A 117 5.21 8.73 8.01
CA VAL A 117 5.35 8.27 6.63
C VAL A 117 6.20 7.00 6.61
N PRO A 118 5.72 5.87 6.06
CA PRO A 118 6.54 4.67 5.91
C PRO A 118 7.77 4.92 5.06
N PRO A 119 8.88 4.19 5.28
CA PRO A 119 10.07 4.30 4.45
C PRO A 119 9.76 3.85 3.01
N LYS A 120 10.28 4.60 2.04
CA LYS A 120 10.23 4.23 0.62
C LYS A 120 11.07 2.97 0.39
N THR A 121 10.59 2.02 -0.40
CA THR A 121 11.46 0.93 -0.84
C THR A 121 12.51 1.44 -1.83
N PRO A 122 13.69 0.79 -1.94
CA PRO A 122 14.76 1.24 -2.83
C PRO A 122 14.31 1.50 -4.27
N VAL A 123 13.49 0.59 -4.83
CA VAL A 123 12.99 0.74 -6.21
C VAL A 123 12.07 1.96 -6.38
N LEU A 124 11.27 2.29 -5.37
CA LEU A 124 10.38 3.46 -5.43
C LEU A 124 11.16 4.77 -5.29
N ALA A 125 12.19 4.79 -4.44
CA ALA A 125 13.09 5.93 -4.32
C ALA A 125 13.86 6.15 -5.63
N PHE A 126 14.39 5.08 -6.22
CA PHE A 126 15.06 5.10 -7.51
C PHE A 126 14.13 5.63 -8.63
N MET A 127 12.91 5.08 -8.72
CA MET A 127 11.93 5.54 -9.73
C MET A 127 11.56 7.01 -9.54
N GLN A 128 11.37 7.46 -8.31
CA GLN A 128 11.09 8.86 -8.05
C GLN A 128 12.21 9.77 -8.54
N GLN A 129 13.45 9.43 -8.21
CA GLN A 129 14.64 10.18 -8.60
C GLN A 129 14.83 10.21 -10.13
N GLU A 130 14.86 9.04 -10.77
CA GLU A 130 15.14 8.92 -12.21
C GLU A 130 14.02 9.47 -13.11
N CYS A 131 12.78 9.48 -12.61
CA CYS A 131 11.66 10.11 -13.30
C CYS A 131 11.54 11.62 -13.02
N GLY A 132 12.30 12.17 -12.06
CA GLY A 132 12.22 13.57 -11.66
C GLY A 132 10.88 13.93 -11.00
N LEU A 133 10.23 12.98 -10.31
CA LEU A 133 8.96 13.23 -9.65
C LEU A 133 9.17 13.97 -8.34
N ASP A 134 8.42 15.04 -8.11
CA ASP A 134 8.32 15.61 -6.77
C ASP A 134 7.52 14.69 -5.83
N ASP A 135 7.49 15.01 -4.54
CA ASP A 135 6.78 14.16 -3.57
C ASP A 135 5.27 14.13 -3.85
N HIS A 136 4.67 15.22 -4.27
CA HIS A 136 3.24 15.27 -4.59
C HIS A 136 2.89 14.32 -5.75
N GLU A 137 3.70 14.30 -6.80
CA GLU A 137 3.54 13.43 -7.96
C GLU A 137 3.80 11.97 -7.59
N ALA A 138 4.89 11.70 -6.86
CA ALA A 138 5.28 10.36 -6.45
C ALA A 138 4.22 9.71 -5.55
N TYR A 139 3.80 10.37 -4.47
CA TYR A 139 2.73 9.87 -3.59
C TYR A 139 1.35 9.86 -4.26
N GLY A 140 1.13 10.72 -5.25
CA GLY A 140 -0.09 10.73 -6.06
C GLY A 140 -0.16 9.61 -7.11
N THR A 141 0.95 8.89 -7.36
CA THR A 141 1.07 7.89 -8.44
C THR A 141 1.45 6.51 -7.93
N LEU A 142 2.43 6.44 -7.01
CA LEU A 142 3.04 5.21 -6.49
C LEU A 142 2.60 4.94 -5.05
N ASN A 143 2.82 3.72 -4.56
CA ASN A 143 2.48 3.36 -3.18
C ASN A 143 3.46 3.93 -2.13
N MET A 144 4.64 4.36 -2.54
CA MET A 144 5.68 5.02 -1.74
C MET A 144 5.97 4.34 -0.40
N GLY A 145 5.94 3.00 -0.36
CA GLY A 145 6.24 2.20 0.82
C GLY A 145 5.02 1.73 1.62
N ALA A 146 3.82 2.25 1.33
CA ALA A 146 2.57 1.81 1.95
C ALA A 146 1.73 1.02 0.94
N GLY A 147 1.57 -0.29 1.13
CA GLY A 147 0.80 -1.11 0.19
C GLY A 147 -0.67 -1.25 0.57
N PHE A 148 -0.99 -1.12 1.86
CA PHE A 148 -2.35 -1.25 2.38
C PHE A 148 -2.56 -0.32 3.57
N ALA A 149 -3.77 0.18 3.75
CA ALA A 149 -4.16 1.01 4.88
C ALA A 149 -5.39 0.41 5.58
N LEU A 150 -5.32 0.32 6.90
CA LEU A 150 -6.39 -0.13 7.77
C LEU A 150 -6.87 1.06 8.61
N TYR A 151 -8.17 1.33 8.60
CA TYR A 151 -8.79 2.35 9.43
C TYR A 151 -9.48 1.66 10.59
N VAL A 152 -9.05 1.96 11.79
CA VAL A 152 -9.51 1.28 13.02
C VAL A 152 -9.77 2.28 14.13
N ALA A 153 -10.54 1.88 15.13
CA ALA A 153 -10.67 2.65 16.35
C ALA A 153 -9.27 2.92 16.95
N PRO A 154 -8.99 4.15 17.44
CA PRO A 154 -7.65 4.54 17.87
C PRO A 154 -7.06 3.65 18.98
N GLU A 155 -7.89 3.13 19.87
CA GLU A 155 -7.49 2.21 20.93
C GLU A 155 -7.03 0.83 20.43
N GLN A 156 -7.39 0.47 19.20
CA GLN A 156 -7.00 -0.80 18.57
C GLN A 156 -5.71 -0.67 17.74
N ALA A 157 -5.26 0.54 17.45
CA ALA A 157 -4.17 0.78 16.51
C ALA A 157 -2.86 0.07 16.89
N GLU A 158 -2.45 0.15 18.17
CA GLU A 158 -1.24 -0.51 18.65
C GLU A 158 -1.33 -2.03 18.53
N ARG A 159 -2.52 -2.60 18.81
CA ARG A 159 -2.73 -4.04 18.67
C ARG A 159 -2.66 -4.48 17.21
N VAL A 160 -3.24 -3.70 16.29
CA VAL A 160 -3.15 -3.96 14.84
C VAL A 160 -1.71 -3.92 14.37
N VAL A 161 -0.91 -2.94 14.84
CA VAL A 161 0.53 -2.87 14.54
C VAL A 161 1.25 -4.11 15.07
N ALA A 162 0.96 -4.56 16.30
CA ALA A 162 1.57 -5.76 16.88
C ALA A 162 1.24 -7.03 16.07
N ILE A 163 -0.03 -7.22 15.69
CA ILE A 163 -0.47 -8.32 14.82
C ILE A 163 0.29 -8.29 13.50
N SER A 164 0.37 -7.12 12.87
CA SER A 164 1.01 -6.96 11.56
C SER A 164 2.51 -7.27 11.59
N LYS A 165 3.17 -6.99 12.71
CA LYS A 165 4.61 -7.27 12.89
C LYS A 165 4.91 -8.74 13.20
N SER A 166 3.92 -9.52 13.61
CA SER A 166 4.07 -10.94 13.92
C SER A 166 3.89 -11.86 12.72
N LEU A 167 3.51 -11.32 11.58
CA LEU A 167 3.24 -12.02 10.30
C LEU A 167 4.23 -11.62 9.22
#